data_8284cf6cb87f5391080281ed639be720
#
_entry.id   8284cf6cb87f5391080281ed639be720
#
_cell.length_a   1.000
_cell.length_b   1.000
_cell.length_c   1.000
_cell.angle_alpha   90.00
_cell.angle_beta   90.00
_cell.angle_gamma   90.00
#
_symmetry.space_group_name_H-M   'P 1'
#
loop_
_entity.id
_entity.type
_entity.pdbx_description
1 polymer ?
#
loop_
_entity_poly.entity_id
_entity_poly.type
_entity_poly.pdbx_seq_one_letter_code
_entity_poly.pdbx_strand_id
1 'polypeptide(L)'
;MPHYHKAGTIPHKRHTQFRKPDGSLYAEQLFSTEGFSNDYSILYHTYAPTLIVSCDDALDVSPKIAEEKMLKHRSLEGFKVKPEADYLQSRKTILVNSDCHIVLAAPQQNMTDYFYKNADADEMIFVHEGSGVVKTCYGDLSFCYGDYILLPRGTIYQIHFNDENNRLFILESFHPIRYPKKYLSKNGQLMEHSPYCERDIRVPQNLQTNDEKGDFIIKTKKKGWLYGIHYGTHPFDVIGWDGCCYPYIFSIHDFEPITGRVHQPPPVHQTFETEAFVVCSFVPRLYDYHPLAVPAPYNHSNIDSDELLYYVDGDFMSRKHVTRGMITLHPAGIPHGPHPGAVEKSIGAKETKELAVMVDTFRPLLLTQYAIDIENQGYVMSWAE
;
A
#
# COMPACT_ATOMS: atom_id res chain seq x y z
N MET A 1 -1.45 -10.44 -8.23
CA MET A 1 -1.16 -11.34 -7.09
C MET A 1 0.17 -12.02 -7.28
N PRO A 2 0.88 -12.29 -6.18
CA PRO A 2 2.08 -13.10 -6.24
C PRO A 2 1.82 -14.49 -6.82
N HIS A 3 2.87 -15.18 -7.17
CA HIS A 3 2.82 -16.56 -7.64
C HIS A 3 2.50 -17.52 -6.48
N TYR A 4 2.20 -18.79 -6.81
CA TYR A 4 1.92 -19.82 -5.81
C TYR A 4 3.06 -19.95 -4.78
N HIS A 5 2.70 -19.93 -3.52
CA HIS A 5 3.60 -20.15 -2.40
C HIS A 5 2.98 -21.09 -1.36
N LYS A 6 3.82 -21.67 -0.51
CA LYS A 6 3.39 -22.50 0.61
C LYS A 6 4.35 -22.37 1.79
N ALA A 7 3.82 -22.49 2.99
CA ALA A 7 4.60 -22.52 4.23
C ALA A 7 4.00 -23.51 5.23
N GLY A 8 4.82 -24.03 6.14
CA GLY A 8 4.40 -24.97 7.18
C GLY A 8 4.01 -26.35 6.63
N THR A 9 3.09 -27.01 7.32
CA THR A 9 2.67 -28.38 7.02
C THR A 9 1.27 -28.40 6.44
N ILE A 10 1.13 -28.96 5.24
CA ILE A 10 -0.14 -29.07 4.52
C ILE A 10 -0.37 -30.52 4.06
N PRO A 11 -1.63 -30.97 3.88
CA PRO A 11 -1.92 -32.30 3.36
C PRO A 11 -1.58 -32.38 1.88
N HIS A 12 -1.30 -33.59 1.39
CA HIS A 12 -0.98 -33.82 -0.03
C HIS A 12 -2.11 -33.42 -0.97
N LYS A 13 -3.36 -33.58 -0.56
CA LYS A 13 -4.55 -33.19 -1.34
C LYS A 13 -5.38 -32.21 -0.53
N ARG A 14 -5.93 -31.19 -1.22
CA ARG A 14 -6.88 -30.24 -0.63
C ARG A 14 -8.16 -30.96 -0.21
N HIS A 15 -8.77 -30.47 0.86
CA HIS A 15 -10.05 -30.95 1.38
C HIS A 15 -10.06 -32.46 1.67
N THR A 16 -9.00 -32.94 2.32
CA THR A 16 -8.86 -34.31 2.81
C THR A 16 -8.68 -34.33 4.32
N GLN A 17 -8.90 -35.49 4.94
CA GLN A 17 -8.71 -35.62 6.39
C GLN A 17 -7.25 -35.31 6.75
N PHE A 18 -7.01 -34.18 7.34
CA PHE A 18 -5.72 -33.77 7.89
C PHE A 18 -5.80 -33.82 9.42
N ARG A 19 -5.05 -34.75 10.03
CA ARG A 19 -5.20 -35.08 11.45
C ARG A 19 -4.04 -34.61 12.27
N LYS A 20 -4.37 -34.15 13.49
CA LYS A 20 -3.43 -33.88 14.58
C LYS A 20 -2.89 -35.18 15.16
N PRO A 21 -1.82 -35.14 15.98
CA PRO A 21 -1.29 -36.32 16.66
C PRO A 21 -2.30 -37.04 17.55
N ASP A 22 -3.28 -36.32 18.12
CA ASP A 22 -4.35 -36.87 18.96
C ASP A 22 -5.50 -37.51 18.14
N GLY A 23 -5.40 -37.50 16.82
CA GLY A 23 -6.40 -38.05 15.90
C GLY A 23 -7.53 -37.08 15.52
N SER A 24 -7.67 -35.93 16.16
CA SER A 24 -8.61 -34.87 15.77
C SER A 24 -8.21 -34.22 14.46
N LEU A 25 -9.13 -33.48 13.81
CA LEU A 25 -8.87 -32.80 12.54
C LEU A 25 -8.32 -31.38 12.77
N TYR A 26 -7.39 -30.96 11.92
CA TYR A 26 -7.13 -29.55 11.69
C TYR A 26 -8.32 -28.93 10.94
N ALA A 27 -8.59 -27.65 11.22
CA ALA A 27 -9.65 -26.92 10.54
C ALA A 27 -9.11 -26.28 9.25
N GLU A 28 -9.73 -26.57 8.12
CA GLU A 28 -9.37 -25.99 6.82
C GLU A 28 -10.17 -24.72 6.60
N GLN A 29 -9.48 -23.64 6.19
CA GLN A 29 -10.10 -22.39 5.80
C GLN A 29 -9.72 -22.04 4.35
N LEU A 30 -10.71 -21.85 3.49
CA LEU A 30 -10.51 -21.22 2.18
C LEU A 30 -10.56 -19.70 2.35
N PHE A 31 -9.44 -19.04 2.10
CA PHE A 31 -9.30 -17.59 2.06
C PHE A 31 -9.28 -17.15 0.60
N SER A 32 -10.39 -16.61 0.09
CA SER A 32 -10.62 -16.42 -1.34
C SER A 32 -11.28 -15.09 -1.67
N THR A 33 -11.00 -14.59 -2.87
CA THR A 33 -11.54 -13.36 -3.42
C THR A 33 -12.61 -13.63 -4.47
N GLU A 34 -13.39 -12.59 -4.82
CA GLU A 34 -14.41 -12.59 -5.88
C GLU A 34 -15.39 -13.78 -5.77
N GLY A 35 -15.86 -14.07 -4.55
CA GLY A 35 -16.82 -15.15 -4.31
C GLY A 35 -16.30 -16.52 -4.74
N PHE A 36 -15.07 -16.86 -4.43
CA PHE A 36 -14.35 -18.10 -4.74
C PHE A 36 -13.90 -18.25 -6.21
N SER A 37 -14.04 -17.21 -7.03
CA SER A 37 -13.74 -17.30 -8.46
C SER A 37 -12.37 -16.77 -8.85
N ASN A 38 -11.60 -16.20 -7.90
CA ASN A 38 -10.29 -15.63 -8.20
C ASN A 38 -9.22 -16.12 -7.19
N ASP A 39 -8.24 -15.25 -6.89
CA ASP A 39 -7.10 -15.62 -6.05
C ASP A 39 -7.53 -16.16 -4.69
N TYR A 40 -6.87 -17.22 -4.25
CA TYR A 40 -7.15 -17.85 -2.97
C TYR A 40 -5.90 -18.46 -2.34
N SER A 41 -5.99 -18.70 -1.04
CA SER A 41 -5.11 -19.57 -0.26
C SER A 41 -5.94 -20.47 0.63
N ILE A 42 -5.39 -21.62 1.00
CA ILE A 42 -5.99 -22.54 1.96
C ILE A 42 -5.09 -22.54 3.20
N LEU A 43 -5.70 -22.25 4.35
CA LEU A 43 -5.04 -22.23 5.64
C LEU A 43 -5.52 -23.43 6.47
N TYR A 44 -4.61 -24.03 7.21
CA TYR A 44 -4.88 -25.16 8.10
C TYR A 44 -4.65 -24.71 9.54
N HIS A 45 -5.74 -24.60 10.29
CA HIS A 45 -5.79 -24.06 11.64
C HIS A 45 -5.79 -25.16 12.68
N THR A 46 -5.18 -24.88 13.84
CA THR A 46 -5.29 -25.73 15.01
C THR A 46 -6.71 -25.78 15.54
N TYR A 47 -7.41 -24.64 15.49
CA TYR A 47 -8.82 -24.50 15.92
C TYR A 47 -9.69 -24.01 14.77
N ALA A 48 -11.02 -24.14 14.93
CA ALA A 48 -11.95 -23.60 13.93
C ALA A 48 -11.86 -22.06 13.91
N PRO A 49 -11.56 -21.43 12.77
CA PRO A 49 -11.45 -19.97 12.67
C PRO A 49 -12.81 -19.25 12.87
N THR A 50 -13.88 -20.00 13.07
CA THR A 50 -15.23 -19.50 13.33
C THR A 50 -15.57 -19.39 14.82
N LEU A 51 -14.62 -19.63 15.72
CA LEU A 51 -14.84 -19.59 17.17
C LEU A 51 -14.89 -18.14 17.68
N ILE A 52 -15.96 -17.43 17.33
CA ILE A 52 -16.27 -16.09 17.83
C ILE A 52 -17.02 -16.22 19.14
N VAL A 53 -16.55 -15.52 20.17
CA VAL A 53 -17.13 -15.55 21.52
C VAL A 53 -18.09 -14.38 21.74
N SER A 54 -17.69 -13.17 21.32
CA SER A 54 -18.50 -11.95 21.45
C SER A 54 -18.06 -10.89 20.44
N CYS A 55 -18.86 -9.83 20.35
CA CYS A 55 -18.56 -8.64 19.56
C CYS A 55 -18.86 -7.39 20.39
N ASP A 56 -17.96 -6.41 20.33
CA ASP A 56 -18.15 -5.10 20.97
C ASP A 56 -19.03 -4.19 20.11
N ASP A 57 -19.48 -3.10 20.72
CA ASP A 57 -20.12 -1.99 20.01
C ASP A 57 -19.15 -1.37 18.99
N ALA A 58 -19.68 -1.00 17.84
CA ALA A 58 -18.89 -0.46 16.75
C ALA A 58 -18.47 1.00 17.02
N LEU A 59 -17.20 1.30 16.74
CA LEU A 59 -16.67 2.66 16.71
C LEU A 59 -16.72 3.22 15.29
N ASP A 60 -17.30 4.41 15.11
CA ASP A 60 -17.28 5.12 13.83
C ASP A 60 -15.86 5.64 13.53
N VAL A 61 -15.26 5.16 12.43
CA VAL A 61 -13.96 5.57 11.90
C VAL A 61 -14.08 6.12 10.48
N SER A 62 -15.28 6.52 10.08
CA SER A 62 -15.55 7.08 8.76
C SER A 62 -14.79 8.39 8.55
N PRO A 63 -14.19 8.60 7.36
CA PRO A 63 -13.54 9.86 7.04
C PRO A 63 -14.52 11.03 7.05
N LYS A 64 -14.14 12.15 7.65
CA LYS A 64 -14.93 13.39 7.63
C LYS A 64 -14.56 14.20 6.39
N ILE A 65 -15.44 14.20 5.39
CA ILE A 65 -15.25 14.92 4.14
C ILE A 65 -15.35 16.44 4.39
N ALA A 66 -14.40 17.20 3.83
CA ALA A 66 -14.43 18.65 3.89
C ALA A 66 -15.39 19.22 2.84
N GLU A 67 -16.07 20.32 3.17
CA GLU A 67 -16.82 21.11 2.21
C GLU A 67 -15.89 22.04 1.43
N GLU A 68 -15.20 21.52 0.43
CA GLU A 68 -14.29 22.29 -0.41
C GLU A 68 -14.89 22.44 -1.81
N LYS A 69 -14.92 23.68 -2.30
CA LYS A 69 -15.53 24.03 -3.58
C LYS A 69 -14.54 24.56 -4.63
N MET A 70 -13.27 24.73 -4.22
CA MET A 70 -12.26 25.32 -5.10
C MET A 70 -11.49 24.22 -5.85
N LEU A 71 -11.59 24.22 -7.17
CA LEU A 71 -10.75 23.40 -8.04
C LEU A 71 -9.38 24.07 -8.20
N LYS A 72 -8.33 23.52 -7.59
CA LYS A 72 -6.96 24.04 -7.63
C LYS A 72 -5.94 22.94 -7.41
N HIS A 73 -4.69 23.17 -7.85
CA HIS A 73 -3.56 22.34 -7.41
C HIS A 73 -3.34 22.52 -5.90
N ARG A 74 -3.04 21.41 -5.22
CA ARG A 74 -2.87 21.40 -3.77
C ARG A 74 -1.55 20.77 -3.36
N SER A 75 -1.06 21.19 -2.23
CA SER A 75 0.03 20.52 -1.53
C SER A 75 -0.33 20.32 -0.07
N LEU A 76 -0.11 19.10 0.43
CA LEU A 76 -0.35 18.73 1.82
C LEU A 76 1.00 18.45 2.50
N GLU A 77 1.17 18.99 3.70
CA GLU A 77 2.39 18.80 4.49
C GLU A 77 2.27 17.54 5.35
N GLY A 78 2.53 16.36 4.76
CA GLY A 78 2.28 15.07 5.41
C GLY A 78 3.03 14.87 6.72
N PHE A 79 4.21 15.46 6.89
CA PHE A 79 4.96 15.38 8.15
C PHE A 79 4.36 16.23 9.29
N LYS A 80 3.31 17.02 9.02
CA LYS A 80 2.49 17.63 10.09
C LYS A 80 1.62 16.61 10.82
N VAL A 81 1.45 15.38 10.29
CA VAL A 81 0.85 14.27 11.05
C VAL A 81 1.71 14.03 12.29
N LYS A 82 1.11 14.24 13.45
CA LYS A 82 1.84 14.10 14.72
C LYS A 82 2.07 12.63 15.03
N PRO A 83 3.29 12.26 15.45
CA PRO A 83 3.53 10.92 15.97
C PRO A 83 2.66 10.65 17.21
N GLU A 84 1.96 9.53 17.20
CA GLU A 84 1.09 9.14 18.32
C GLU A 84 0.78 7.64 18.30
N ALA A 85 0.61 7.05 19.48
CA ALA A 85 0.04 5.72 19.69
C ALA A 85 0.53 4.64 18.70
N ASP A 86 -0.30 3.64 18.42
CA ASP A 86 -0.02 2.54 17.51
C ASP A 86 -0.44 2.85 16.05
N TYR A 87 -0.20 1.88 15.18
CA TYR A 87 -0.53 1.98 13.75
C TYR A 87 -1.99 2.37 13.49
N LEU A 88 -2.94 1.75 14.18
CA LEU A 88 -4.36 1.97 13.91
C LEU A 88 -4.83 3.33 14.42
N GLN A 89 -4.35 3.75 15.58
CA GLN A 89 -4.74 5.00 16.22
C GLN A 89 -4.08 6.22 15.56
N SER A 90 -2.85 6.07 15.03
CA SER A 90 -2.11 7.17 14.39
C SER A 90 -2.59 7.49 12.97
N ARG A 91 -3.51 6.72 12.39
CA ARG A 91 -3.99 6.88 11.01
C ARG A 91 -4.80 8.16 10.84
N LYS A 92 -4.49 8.92 9.81
CA LYS A 92 -5.21 10.14 9.39
C LYS A 92 -5.56 10.01 7.92
N THR A 93 -6.81 9.74 7.62
CA THR A 93 -7.30 9.74 6.24
C THR A 93 -7.29 11.15 5.70
N ILE A 94 -6.64 11.37 4.56
CA ILE A 94 -6.46 12.68 3.94
C ILE A 94 -7.31 12.86 2.68
N LEU A 95 -7.41 11.84 1.83
CA LEU A 95 -8.15 11.87 0.58
C LEU A 95 -8.97 10.60 0.43
N VAL A 96 -10.13 10.71 -0.19
CA VAL A 96 -11.04 9.57 -0.40
C VAL A 96 -11.79 9.69 -1.71
N ASN A 97 -12.14 8.57 -2.29
CA ASN A 97 -13.20 8.45 -3.28
C ASN A 97 -13.96 7.12 -3.09
N SER A 98 -14.80 6.73 -4.06
CA SER A 98 -15.53 5.46 -4.01
C SER A 98 -14.66 4.22 -4.14
N ASP A 99 -13.40 4.36 -4.52
CA ASP A 99 -12.52 3.25 -4.90
C ASP A 99 -11.32 3.09 -3.97
N CYS A 100 -10.93 4.18 -3.27
CA CYS A 100 -9.79 4.14 -2.37
C CYS A 100 -9.83 5.23 -1.29
N HIS A 101 -9.10 4.98 -0.21
CA HIS A 101 -8.73 5.99 0.78
C HIS A 101 -7.21 6.13 0.82
N ILE A 102 -6.74 7.39 0.91
CA ILE A 102 -5.33 7.72 1.10
C ILE A 102 -5.15 8.20 2.54
N VAL A 103 -4.21 7.56 3.25
CA VAL A 103 -4.04 7.69 4.68
C VAL A 103 -2.58 7.93 5.01
N LEU A 104 -2.31 8.79 5.97
CA LEU A 104 -0.99 8.94 6.59
C LEU A 104 -1.02 8.36 8.00
N ALA A 105 0.10 7.80 8.46
CA ALA A 105 0.25 7.37 9.84
C ALA A 105 1.67 7.65 10.35
N ALA A 106 1.76 7.93 11.64
CA ALA A 106 3.01 8.14 12.35
C ALA A 106 3.00 7.42 13.70
N PRO A 107 3.03 6.07 13.70
CA PRO A 107 2.96 5.27 14.91
C PRO A 107 4.25 5.35 15.73
N GLN A 108 4.13 5.39 17.06
CA GLN A 108 5.23 5.35 18.02
C GLN A 108 5.25 4.06 18.86
N GLN A 109 4.19 3.28 18.79
CA GLN A 109 3.99 2.10 19.61
C GLN A 109 3.63 0.89 18.76
N ASN A 110 3.93 -0.28 19.27
CA ASN A 110 3.55 -1.55 18.68
C ASN A 110 2.06 -1.84 18.93
N MET A 111 1.47 -2.62 18.04
CA MET A 111 0.17 -3.24 18.30
C MET A 111 0.41 -4.45 19.23
N THR A 112 -0.10 -4.43 20.44
CA THR A 112 0.13 -5.47 21.45
C THR A 112 -1.13 -6.12 21.95
N ASP A 113 -2.20 -5.34 22.15
CA ASP A 113 -3.38 -5.77 22.87
C ASP A 113 -4.51 -6.29 21.97
N TYR A 114 -4.31 -6.22 20.67
CA TYR A 114 -5.28 -6.64 19.66
C TYR A 114 -4.62 -6.98 18.33
N PHE A 115 -5.35 -7.68 17.50
CA PHE A 115 -5.06 -7.88 16.08
C PHE A 115 -5.93 -6.96 15.23
N TYR A 116 -5.50 -6.68 14.02
CA TYR A 116 -6.30 -5.86 13.10
C TYR A 116 -6.58 -6.61 11.81
N LYS A 117 -7.75 -6.30 11.24
CA LYS A 117 -8.18 -6.79 9.94
C LYS A 117 -8.96 -5.69 9.20
N ASN A 118 -8.52 -5.32 8.00
CA ASN A 118 -9.31 -4.51 7.08
C ASN A 118 -10.20 -5.43 6.25
N ALA A 119 -11.51 -5.38 6.48
CA ALA A 119 -12.48 -6.18 5.74
C ALA A 119 -13.15 -5.38 4.59
N ASP A 120 -12.73 -4.14 4.36
CA ASP A 120 -13.20 -3.30 3.25
C ASP A 120 -12.21 -3.28 2.09
N ALA A 121 -10.91 -3.27 2.38
CA ALA A 121 -9.87 -2.91 1.43
C ALA A 121 -8.63 -3.81 1.51
N ASP A 122 -7.96 -3.97 0.37
CA ASP A 122 -6.54 -4.29 0.35
C ASP A 122 -5.78 -3.08 0.88
N GLU A 123 -4.70 -3.29 1.62
CA GLU A 123 -3.85 -2.19 2.10
C GLU A 123 -2.47 -2.27 1.45
N MET A 124 -2.04 -1.17 0.85
CA MET A 124 -0.65 -0.93 0.48
C MET A 124 -0.08 0.08 1.48
N ILE A 125 0.91 -0.32 2.24
CA ILE A 125 1.59 0.53 3.22
C ILE A 125 3.00 0.80 2.71
N PHE A 126 3.28 2.03 2.29
CA PHE A 126 4.62 2.46 1.95
C PHE A 126 5.33 2.98 3.20
N VAL A 127 6.51 2.44 3.48
CA VAL A 127 7.31 2.80 4.64
C VAL A 127 8.26 3.94 4.27
N HIS A 128 7.92 5.16 4.66
CA HIS A 128 8.78 6.33 4.42
C HIS A 128 9.88 6.45 5.48
N GLU A 129 9.57 6.18 6.73
CA GLU A 129 10.54 6.13 7.83
C GLU A 129 10.19 4.98 8.77
N GLY A 130 11.21 4.33 9.31
CA GLY A 130 11.08 3.24 10.26
C GLY A 130 11.35 1.86 9.67
N SER A 131 11.32 0.88 10.54
CA SER A 131 11.47 -0.54 10.24
C SER A 131 10.69 -1.39 11.23
N GLY A 132 10.51 -2.66 10.94
CA GLY A 132 9.78 -3.55 11.85
C GLY A 132 9.38 -4.87 11.22
N VAL A 133 8.35 -5.48 11.80
CA VAL A 133 7.79 -6.75 11.36
C VAL A 133 6.27 -6.66 11.33
N VAL A 134 5.67 -7.04 10.22
CA VAL A 134 4.24 -7.37 10.15
C VAL A 134 4.09 -8.84 10.47
N LYS A 135 3.46 -9.15 11.60
CA LYS A 135 3.10 -10.50 12.00
C LYS A 135 1.73 -10.86 11.45
N THR A 136 1.61 -12.01 10.82
CA THR A 136 0.36 -12.47 10.20
C THR A 136 0.13 -13.96 10.47
N CYS A 137 -1.08 -14.43 10.19
CA CYS A 137 -1.37 -15.87 10.18
C CYS A 137 -0.65 -16.65 9.05
N TYR A 138 -0.01 -15.94 8.11
CA TYR A 138 0.81 -16.52 7.04
C TYR A 138 2.30 -16.61 7.42
N GLY A 139 2.73 -15.96 8.49
CA GLY A 139 4.11 -15.78 8.93
C GLY A 139 4.48 -14.31 9.03
N ASP A 140 5.75 -14.04 9.26
CA ASP A 140 6.33 -12.73 9.49
C ASP A 140 6.83 -12.09 8.19
N LEU A 141 6.65 -10.78 8.07
CA LEU A 141 7.17 -9.94 6.99
C LEU A 141 8.00 -8.81 7.60
N SER A 142 9.33 -8.91 7.51
CA SER A 142 10.22 -7.82 7.94
C SER A 142 10.22 -6.71 6.91
N PHE A 143 10.08 -5.46 7.37
CA PHE A 143 10.04 -4.28 6.52
C PHE A 143 11.03 -3.20 6.96
N CYS A 144 11.41 -2.33 6.03
CA CYS A 144 12.25 -1.17 6.28
C CYS A 144 11.87 0.00 5.34
N TYR A 145 12.62 1.09 5.43
CA TYR A 145 12.49 2.26 4.55
C TYR A 145 12.43 1.86 3.06
N GLY A 146 11.44 2.38 2.36
CA GLY A 146 11.23 2.16 0.93
C GLY A 146 10.38 0.93 0.57
N ASP A 147 9.92 0.19 1.56
CA ASP A 147 9.08 -0.98 1.32
C ASP A 147 7.60 -0.62 1.09
N TYR A 148 7.00 -1.29 0.12
CA TYR A 148 5.56 -1.43 -0.03
C TYR A 148 5.12 -2.74 0.61
N ILE A 149 4.33 -2.67 1.66
CA ILE A 149 3.72 -3.83 2.31
C ILE A 149 2.31 -3.99 1.74
N LEU A 150 2.04 -5.10 1.08
CA LEU A 150 0.75 -5.42 0.48
C LEU A 150 0.01 -6.42 1.36
N LEU A 151 -1.13 -6.00 1.89
CA LEU A 151 -1.98 -6.82 2.76
C LEU A 151 -3.33 -7.04 2.08
N PRO A 152 -3.60 -8.24 1.55
CA PRO A 152 -4.90 -8.56 0.98
C PRO A 152 -6.02 -8.37 2.01
N ARG A 153 -7.16 -7.89 1.56
CA ARG A 153 -8.39 -7.71 2.36
C ARG A 153 -8.68 -8.95 3.20
N GLY A 154 -8.96 -8.75 4.48
CA GLY A 154 -9.27 -9.83 5.40
C GLY A 154 -8.06 -10.46 6.08
N THR A 155 -6.85 -10.13 5.70
CA THR A 155 -5.65 -10.57 6.42
C THR A 155 -5.67 -10.07 7.85
N ILE A 156 -5.44 -10.97 8.81
CA ILE A 156 -5.28 -10.64 10.23
C ILE A 156 -3.80 -10.38 10.49
N TYR A 157 -3.49 -9.24 11.11
CA TYR A 157 -2.09 -8.87 11.35
C TYR A 157 -1.88 -8.01 12.61
N GLN A 158 -0.63 -7.90 13.02
CA GLN A 158 -0.09 -6.90 13.95
C GLN A 158 1.18 -6.30 13.35
N ILE A 159 1.43 -5.02 13.61
CA ILE A 159 2.68 -4.36 13.21
C ILE A 159 3.50 -4.06 14.47
N HIS A 160 4.74 -4.52 14.45
CA HIS A 160 5.73 -4.27 15.48
C HIS A 160 6.88 -3.45 14.88
N PHE A 161 7.05 -2.24 15.36
CA PHE A 161 8.08 -1.32 14.91
C PHE A 161 9.36 -1.49 15.74
N ASN A 162 10.51 -1.32 15.10
CA ASN A 162 11.82 -1.28 15.79
C ASN A 162 12.15 0.14 16.25
N ASP A 163 11.53 1.15 15.65
CA ASP A 163 11.82 2.57 15.83
C ASP A 163 10.60 3.30 16.42
N GLU A 164 10.85 4.42 17.11
CA GLU A 164 9.78 5.30 17.61
C GLU A 164 9.35 6.34 16.55
N ASN A 165 10.21 6.58 15.55
CA ASN A 165 9.92 7.51 14.46
C ASN A 165 9.54 6.74 13.20
N ASN A 166 8.25 6.57 13.00
CA ASN A 166 7.73 5.89 11.82
C ASN A 166 6.85 6.84 11.01
N ARG A 167 6.97 6.78 9.68
CA ARG A 167 6.15 7.54 8.74
C ARG A 167 5.67 6.61 7.64
N LEU A 168 4.35 6.50 7.53
CA LEU A 168 3.71 5.59 6.60
C LEU A 168 2.76 6.35 5.67
N PHE A 169 2.86 6.04 4.38
CA PHE A 169 1.88 6.44 3.37
C PHE A 169 1.05 5.20 3.02
N ILE A 170 -0.25 5.26 3.20
CA ILE A 170 -1.13 4.09 3.12
C ILE A 170 -2.20 4.32 2.07
N LEU A 171 -2.42 3.32 1.25
CA LEU A 171 -3.49 3.26 0.27
C LEU A 171 -4.41 2.10 0.63
N GLU A 172 -5.66 2.40 1.00
CA GLU A 172 -6.72 1.40 1.14
C GLU A 172 -7.45 1.30 -0.18
N SER A 173 -7.37 0.16 -0.83
CA SER A 173 -8.00 -0.09 -2.13
C SER A 173 -9.23 -0.97 -1.99
N PHE A 174 -10.38 -0.51 -2.49
CA PHE A 174 -11.60 -1.34 -2.54
C PHE A 174 -11.59 -2.32 -3.73
N HIS A 175 -10.55 -2.27 -4.56
CA HIS A 175 -10.25 -3.19 -5.63
C HIS A 175 -8.94 -3.95 -5.35
N PRO A 176 -8.76 -5.18 -5.82
CA PRO A 176 -7.52 -5.92 -5.63
C PRO A 176 -6.31 -5.18 -6.21
N ILE A 177 -5.25 -5.02 -5.42
CA ILE A 177 -3.98 -4.46 -5.87
C ILE A 177 -3.18 -5.58 -6.56
N ARG A 178 -2.74 -5.34 -7.80
CA ARG A 178 -2.11 -6.35 -8.66
C ARG A 178 -0.84 -5.81 -9.33
N TYR A 179 -0.01 -6.71 -9.82
CA TYR A 179 1.04 -6.35 -10.77
C TYR A 179 0.41 -5.84 -12.07
N PRO A 180 1.01 -4.85 -12.74
CA PRO A 180 0.51 -4.37 -14.01
C PRO A 180 0.43 -5.50 -15.05
N LYS A 181 -0.74 -5.66 -15.67
CA LYS A 181 -0.99 -6.71 -16.67
C LYS A 181 0.03 -6.68 -17.80
N LYS A 182 0.53 -5.49 -18.16
CA LYS A 182 1.55 -5.31 -19.20
C LYS A 182 2.90 -5.98 -18.90
N TYR A 183 3.17 -6.29 -17.64
CA TYR A 183 4.39 -6.99 -17.22
C TYR A 183 4.21 -8.50 -17.12
N LEU A 184 2.98 -8.99 -17.21
CA LEU A 184 2.69 -10.40 -17.04
C LEU A 184 2.57 -11.12 -18.39
N SER A 185 3.22 -12.27 -18.49
CA SER A 185 2.95 -13.23 -19.55
C SER A 185 1.51 -13.77 -19.42
N LYS A 186 1.02 -14.40 -20.48
CA LYS A 186 -0.30 -15.10 -20.45
C LYS A 186 -0.42 -16.15 -19.34
N ASN A 187 0.69 -16.63 -18.81
CA ASN A 187 0.75 -17.66 -17.76
C ASN A 187 0.97 -17.04 -16.37
N GLY A 188 0.96 -15.70 -16.23
CA GLY A 188 1.08 -15.00 -14.95
C GLY A 188 2.51 -14.76 -14.45
N GLN A 189 3.54 -15.14 -15.21
CA GLN A 189 4.93 -14.88 -14.89
C GLN A 189 5.30 -13.44 -15.28
N LEU A 190 6.11 -12.75 -14.47
CA LEU A 190 6.70 -11.46 -14.85
C LEU A 190 7.62 -11.65 -16.05
N MET A 191 7.47 -10.79 -17.06
CA MET A 191 8.27 -10.85 -18.28
C MET A 191 9.68 -10.32 -18.03
N GLU A 192 10.67 -10.85 -18.77
CA GLU A 192 12.09 -10.53 -18.60
C GLU A 192 12.41 -9.02 -18.72
N HIS A 193 11.61 -8.26 -19.47
CA HIS A 193 11.78 -6.81 -19.64
C HIS A 193 10.96 -5.98 -18.65
N SER A 194 10.38 -6.61 -17.64
CA SER A 194 9.66 -5.89 -16.56
C SER A 194 10.67 -5.17 -15.65
N PRO A 195 10.25 -4.06 -14.99
CA PRO A 195 11.14 -3.31 -14.10
C PRO A 195 11.46 -4.03 -12.79
N TYR A 196 10.88 -5.17 -12.53
CA TYR A 196 11.12 -6.05 -11.38
C TYR A 196 10.68 -7.48 -11.71
N CYS A 197 11.06 -8.44 -10.89
CA CYS A 197 10.75 -9.86 -11.08
C CYS A 197 10.33 -10.54 -9.78
N GLU A 198 9.98 -11.82 -9.86
CA GLU A 198 9.51 -12.60 -8.71
C GLU A 198 10.51 -12.68 -7.55
N ARG A 199 11.83 -12.54 -7.82
CA ARG A 199 12.88 -12.54 -6.77
C ARG A 199 12.85 -11.31 -5.89
N ASP A 200 12.28 -10.19 -6.39
CA ASP A 200 12.19 -8.93 -5.67
C ASP A 200 10.98 -8.91 -4.72
N ILE A 201 10.14 -9.94 -4.81
CA ILE A 201 8.94 -10.09 -3.96
C ILE A 201 9.29 -10.90 -2.72
N ARG A 202 9.21 -10.26 -1.57
CA ARG A 202 9.41 -10.90 -0.27
C ARG A 202 8.09 -11.46 0.25
N VAL A 203 8.10 -12.74 0.57
CA VAL A 203 6.94 -13.51 1.04
C VAL A 203 7.05 -13.79 2.55
N PRO A 204 5.94 -14.10 3.25
CA PRO A 204 5.98 -14.40 4.68
C PRO A 204 6.97 -15.51 5.01
N GLN A 205 7.71 -15.32 6.10
CA GLN A 205 8.70 -16.25 6.64
C GLN A 205 8.31 -16.60 8.09
N ASN A 206 9.01 -17.56 8.69
CA ASN A 206 8.89 -17.85 10.12
C ASN A 206 7.44 -18.08 10.58
N LEU A 207 6.69 -18.93 9.87
CA LEU A 207 5.35 -19.30 10.29
C LEU A 207 5.39 -19.89 11.72
N GLN A 208 4.85 -19.16 12.68
CA GLN A 208 4.71 -19.59 14.07
C GLN A 208 3.25 -19.94 14.33
N THR A 209 3.03 -21.16 14.80
CA THR A 209 1.70 -21.62 15.20
C THR A 209 1.47 -21.37 16.69
N ASN A 210 0.47 -20.56 17.02
CA ASN A 210 0.07 -20.31 18.40
C ASN A 210 -1.18 -21.12 18.71
N ASP A 211 -1.13 -21.99 19.71
CA ASP A 211 -2.24 -22.88 20.08
C ASP A 211 -2.96 -22.45 21.39
N GLU A 212 -2.74 -21.22 21.81
CA GLU A 212 -3.29 -20.65 23.03
C GLU A 212 -4.79 -20.44 22.94
N LYS A 213 -5.49 -20.73 24.03
CA LYS A 213 -6.88 -20.36 24.25
C LYS A 213 -6.95 -19.18 25.20
N GLY A 214 -7.85 -18.25 24.89
CA GLY A 214 -7.99 -17.02 25.66
C GLY A 214 -8.99 -16.09 24.99
N ASP A 215 -8.96 -14.84 25.38
CA ASP A 215 -9.74 -13.79 24.75
C ASP A 215 -8.83 -12.96 23.84
N PHE A 216 -8.96 -13.14 22.53
CA PHE A 216 -8.15 -12.46 21.53
C PHE A 216 -9.01 -11.51 20.70
N ILE A 217 -8.74 -10.22 20.79
CA ILE A 217 -9.52 -9.19 20.11
C ILE A 217 -8.98 -8.96 18.70
N ILE A 218 -9.86 -9.13 17.71
CA ILE A 218 -9.55 -8.72 16.32
C ILE A 218 -10.39 -7.49 16.01
N LYS A 219 -9.74 -6.32 15.95
CA LYS A 219 -10.37 -5.08 15.48
C LYS A 219 -10.57 -5.18 13.97
N THR A 220 -11.83 -5.30 13.57
CA THR A 220 -12.22 -5.47 12.17
C THR A 220 -12.85 -4.21 11.63
N LYS A 221 -12.22 -3.58 10.63
CA LYS A 221 -12.78 -2.42 9.93
C LYS A 221 -13.75 -2.90 8.84
N LYS A 222 -15.00 -2.41 8.88
CA LYS A 222 -16.02 -2.70 7.88
C LYS A 222 -17.00 -1.55 7.72
N LYS A 223 -17.18 -1.05 6.48
CA LYS A 223 -18.12 0.03 6.11
C LYS A 223 -18.00 1.28 6.98
N GLY A 224 -16.74 1.72 7.24
CA GLY A 224 -16.47 2.89 8.07
C GLY A 224 -16.61 2.67 9.58
N TRP A 225 -16.87 1.45 10.02
CA TRP A 225 -16.95 1.07 11.42
C TRP A 225 -15.78 0.16 11.82
N LEU A 226 -15.36 0.25 13.06
CA LEU A 226 -14.37 -0.62 13.67
C LEU A 226 -15.04 -1.46 14.76
N TYR A 227 -15.06 -2.76 14.57
CA TYR A 227 -15.66 -3.74 15.48
C TYR A 227 -14.57 -4.47 16.25
N GLY A 228 -14.70 -4.59 17.57
CA GLY A 228 -13.93 -5.56 18.35
C GLY A 228 -14.61 -6.92 18.28
N ILE A 229 -13.97 -7.91 17.67
CA ILE A 229 -14.47 -9.28 17.60
C ILE A 229 -13.57 -10.16 18.46
N HIS A 230 -14.17 -10.81 19.45
CA HIS A 230 -13.49 -11.66 20.42
C HIS A 230 -13.44 -13.10 19.95
N TYR A 231 -12.24 -13.65 19.86
CA TYR A 231 -11.99 -15.04 19.50
C TYR A 231 -11.50 -15.82 20.71
N GLY A 232 -12.00 -17.05 20.86
CA GLY A 232 -11.61 -17.95 21.97
C GLY A 232 -10.24 -18.61 21.80
N THR A 233 -9.55 -18.34 20.68
CA THR A 233 -8.25 -18.91 20.32
C THR A 233 -7.39 -17.86 19.64
N HIS A 234 -6.06 -18.04 19.73
CA HIS A 234 -5.12 -17.13 19.08
C HIS A 234 -5.31 -17.13 17.55
N PRO A 235 -5.42 -15.96 16.86
CA PRO A 235 -5.70 -15.92 15.42
C PRO A 235 -4.55 -16.35 14.52
N PHE A 236 -3.32 -16.51 15.06
CA PHE A 236 -2.16 -17.06 14.34
C PHE A 236 -1.92 -18.52 14.73
N ASP A 237 -2.96 -19.35 14.66
CA ASP A 237 -2.94 -20.77 14.96
C ASP A 237 -2.73 -21.67 13.72
N VAL A 238 -2.35 -21.05 12.59
CA VAL A 238 -2.12 -21.74 11.31
C VAL A 238 -0.87 -22.58 11.37
N ILE A 239 -0.97 -23.87 11.05
CA ILE A 239 0.16 -24.81 10.99
C ILE A 239 0.78 -24.91 9.61
N GLY A 240 0.06 -24.46 8.60
CA GLY A 240 0.50 -24.43 7.21
C GLY A 240 -0.57 -23.83 6.31
N TRP A 241 -0.13 -23.33 5.17
CA TRP A 241 -0.97 -22.77 4.14
C TRP A 241 -0.34 -22.90 2.76
N ASP A 242 -1.16 -22.81 1.72
CA ASP A 242 -0.70 -22.68 0.34
C ASP A 242 -1.68 -21.84 -0.49
N GLY A 243 -1.19 -21.28 -1.57
CA GLY A 243 -2.01 -20.55 -2.53
C GLY A 243 -1.34 -19.31 -3.12
N CYS A 244 -2.17 -18.39 -3.63
CA CYS A 244 -1.74 -17.16 -4.30
C CYS A 244 -2.27 -15.89 -3.59
N CYS A 245 -3.14 -16.01 -2.57
CA CYS A 245 -3.68 -14.89 -1.82
C CYS A 245 -3.02 -14.81 -0.45
N TYR A 246 -1.96 -14.03 -0.35
CA TYR A 246 -1.18 -13.84 0.88
C TYR A 246 -0.50 -12.46 0.89
N PRO A 247 -0.12 -11.92 2.05
CA PRO A 247 0.59 -10.65 2.15
C PRO A 247 2.03 -10.78 1.60
N TYR A 248 2.55 -9.69 1.04
CA TYR A 248 3.92 -9.67 0.52
C TYR A 248 4.51 -8.25 0.59
N ILE A 249 5.82 -8.16 0.39
CA ILE A 249 6.54 -6.88 0.36
C ILE A 249 7.31 -6.76 -0.95
N PHE A 250 7.33 -5.55 -1.50
CA PHE A 250 8.20 -5.12 -2.58
C PHE A 250 8.93 -3.84 -2.16
N SER A 251 10.22 -3.73 -2.43
CA SER A 251 10.97 -2.51 -2.15
C SER A 251 10.99 -1.58 -3.35
N ILE A 252 10.74 -0.27 -3.14
CA ILE A 252 10.90 0.74 -4.21
C ILE A 252 12.33 0.77 -4.75
N HIS A 253 13.31 0.35 -3.94
CA HIS A 253 14.73 0.29 -4.32
C HIS A 253 15.07 -0.88 -5.24
N ASP A 254 14.17 -1.87 -5.36
CA ASP A 254 14.28 -3.01 -6.28
C ASP A 254 13.55 -2.72 -7.62
N PHE A 255 12.96 -1.53 -7.76
CA PHE A 255 12.36 -1.10 -9.01
C PHE A 255 13.44 -0.62 -9.98
N GLU A 256 13.67 -1.33 -11.09
CA GLU A 256 14.67 -0.99 -12.10
C GLU A 256 14.08 -0.01 -13.14
N PRO A 257 14.60 1.23 -13.22
CA PRO A 257 14.03 2.23 -14.12
C PRO A 257 14.37 1.94 -15.57
N ILE A 258 13.37 2.05 -16.44
CA ILE A 258 13.52 1.90 -17.88
C ILE A 258 13.95 3.24 -18.46
N THR A 259 15.11 3.29 -19.12
CA THR A 259 15.62 4.46 -19.85
C THR A 259 15.93 4.11 -21.30
N GLY A 260 15.89 5.11 -22.18
CA GLY A 260 16.12 4.88 -23.60
C GLY A 260 16.59 6.11 -24.35
N ARG A 261 16.82 5.94 -25.66
CA ARG A 261 17.11 7.08 -26.53
C ARG A 261 15.89 7.99 -26.74
N VAL A 262 14.72 7.40 -26.81
CA VAL A 262 13.45 8.10 -26.94
C VAL A 262 12.79 8.30 -25.57
N HIS A 263 11.92 9.29 -25.49
CA HIS A 263 11.19 9.59 -24.26
C HIS A 263 10.48 8.36 -23.71
N GLN A 264 10.68 8.14 -22.41
CA GLN A 264 10.00 7.10 -21.64
C GLN A 264 8.89 7.75 -20.80
N PRO A 265 7.61 7.59 -21.20
CA PRO A 265 6.49 8.24 -20.51
C PRO A 265 6.21 7.59 -19.14
N PRO A 266 5.49 8.29 -18.22
CA PRO A 266 5.21 7.83 -16.86
C PRO A 266 4.75 6.37 -16.70
N PRO A 267 3.99 5.74 -17.63
CA PRO A 267 3.65 4.32 -17.50
C PRO A 267 4.81 3.33 -17.36
N VAL A 268 6.05 3.71 -17.69
CA VAL A 268 7.23 2.85 -17.45
C VAL A 268 7.58 2.76 -15.96
N HIS A 269 7.07 3.68 -15.13
CA HIS A 269 7.27 3.71 -13.69
C HIS A 269 6.18 2.97 -12.92
N GLN A 270 5.16 2.43 -13.62
CA GLN A 270 4.04 1.75 -12.98
C GLN A 270 4.51 0.53 -12.20
N THR A 271 4.13 0.46 -10.93
CA THR A 271 4.54 -0.58 -9.98
C THR A 271 3.38 -1.52 -9.66
N PHE A 272 2.20 -0.93 -9.43
CA PHE A 272 0.96 -1.68 -9.17
C PHE A 272 -0.20 -1.08 -9.96
N GLU A 273 -1.24 -1.88 -10.15
CA GLU A 273 -2.49 -1.43 -10.73
C GLU A 273 -3.71 -2.03 -10.03
N THR A 274 -4.81 -1.33 -10.15
CA THR A 274 -6.15 -1.80 -9.86
C THR A 274 -7.07 -1.43 -11.02
N GLU A 275 -8.37 -1.72 -10.93
CA GLU A 275 -9.35 -1.24 -11.89
C GLU A 275 -9.67 0.27 -11.74
N ALA A 276 -9.21 0.89 -10.65
CA ALA A 276 -9.58 2.24 -10.23
C ALA A 276 -8.43 3.24 -10.14
N PHE A 277 -7.21 2.76 -10.10
CA PHE A 277 -6.00 3.59 -10.02
C PHE A 277 -4.73 2.82 -10.41
N VAL A 278 -3.66 3.54 -10.67
CA VAL A 278 -2.31 3.00 -10.83
C VAL A 278 -1.38 3.60 -9.80
N VAL A 279 -0.35 2.83 -9.43
CA VAL A 279 0.74 3.28 -8.56
C VAL A 279 2.03 3.25 -9.35
N CYS A 280 2.77 4.36 -9.34
CA CYS A 280 4.07 4.47 -9.98
C CYS A 280 5.17 4.77 -8.95
N SER A 281 6.36 4.22 -9.20
CA SER A 281 7.56 4.47 -8.42
C SER A 281 8.53 5.32 -9.25
N PHE A 282 8.75 6.56 -8.85
CA PHE A 282 9.83 7.38 -9.40
C PHE A 282 11.07 7.16 -8.55
N VAL A 283 12.09 6.57 -9.17
CA VAL A 283 13.34 6.20 -8.50
C VAL A 283 14.53 6.94 -9.12
N PRO A 284 15.67 7.02 -8.45
CA PRO A 284 16.91 7.53 -9.04
C PRO A 284 17.21 6.83 -10.37
N ARG A 285 17.41 7.62 -11.43
CA ARG A 285 17.57 7.07 -12.79
C ARG A 285 18.33 8.02 -13.72
N LEU A 286 18.87 7.45 -14.80
CA LEU A 286 19.33 8.24 -15.93
C LEU A 286 18.12 8.81 -16.68
N TYR A 287 18.28 10.02 -17.25
CA TYR A 287 17.30 10.56 -18.19
C TYR A 287 17.45 9.94 -19.59
N ASP A 288 16.44 10.13 -20.42
CA ASP A 288 16.50 9.75 -21.83
C ASP A 288 17.71 10.39 -22.51
N TYR A 289 18.46 9.59 -23.30
CA TYR A 289 19.77 10.00 -23.78
C TYR A 289 19.80 10.49 -25.24
N HIS A 290 18.64 10.87 -25.82
CA HIS A 290 18.67 11.57 -27.12
C HIS A 290 19.43 12.90 -26.97
N PRO A 291 20.28 13.30 -27.97
CA PRO A 291 21.05 14.54 -27.85
C PRO A 291 20.24 15.82 -27.59
N LEU A 292 18.97 15.82 -27.99
CA LEU A 292 18.02 16.90 -27.78
C LEU A 292 16.90 16.50 -26.74
N ALA A 293 17.18 15.56 -25.85
CA ALA A 293 16.23 15.19 -24.81
C ALA A 293 15.98 16.37 -23.87
N VAL A 294 14.76 16.47 -23.38
CA VAL A 294 14.33 17.39 -22.34
C VAL A 294 14.11 16.58 -21.06
N PRO A 295 14.97 16.69 -20.04
CA PRO A 295 14.88 15.89 -18.83
C PRO A 295 13.62 16.17 -17.98
N ALA A 296 13.20 17.45 -17.88
CA ALA A 296 11.98 17.79 -17.19
C ALA A 296 10.74 17.24 -17.92
N PRO A 297 9.70 16.80 -17.20
CA PRO A 297 8.48 16.32 -17.84
C PRO A 297 7.79 17.42 -18.64
N TYR A 298 6.97 17.06 -19.60
CA TYR A 298 6.12 18.02 -20.34
C TYR A 298 4.94 18.48 -19.48
N ASN A 299 4.37 19.65 -19.83
CA ASN A 299 3.04 20.01 -19.32
C ASN A 299 2.01 19.03 -19.85
N HIS A 300 1.07 18.61 -19.03
CA HIS A 300 0.05 17.65 -19.42
C HIS A 300 -1.29 17.90 -18.69
N SER A 301 -2.31 17.22 -19.12
CA SER A 301 -3.63 17.23 -18.51
C SER A 301 -4.09 15.78 -18.36
N ASN A 302 -4.26 15.34 -17.14
CA ASN A 302 -4.97 14.11 -16.86
C ASN A 302 -6.46 14.42 -16.99
N ILE A 303 -7.07 13.96 -18.08
CA ILE A 303 -8.46 14.35 -18.40
C ILE A 303 -9.49 13.56 -17.59
N ASP A 304 -9.10 12.44 -17.03
CA ASP A 304 -9.92 11.48 -16.30
C ASP A 304 -9.29 10.95 -15.01
N SER A 305 -8.17 11.55 -14.56
CA SER A 305 -7.44 11.12 -13.37
C SER A 305 -7.05 12.30 -12.50
N ASP A 306 -7.20 12.13 -11.19
CA ASP A 306 -6.50 12.97 -10.22
C ASP A 306 -5.12 12.35 -9.94
N GLU A 307 -4.06 13.15 -10.14
CA GLU A 307 -2.68 12.76 -9.90
C GLU A 307 -2.25 13.16 -8.49
N LEU A 308 -1.80 12.21 -7.72
CA LEU A 308 -1.21 12.42 -6.41
C LEU A 308 0.26 11.99 -6.41
N LEU A 309 1.17 12.86 -5.96
CA LEU A 309 2.57 12.52 -5.71
C LEU A 309 2.89 12.64 -4.23
N TYR A 310 3.44 11.57 -3.65
CA TYR A 310 4.04 11.55 -2.33
C TYR A 310 5.56 11.60 -2.45
N TYR A 311 6.17 12.64 -1.93
CA TYR A 311 7.61 12.91 -2.07
C TYR A 311 8.40 12.26 -0.94
N VAL A 312 9.26 11.31 -1.30
CA VAL A 312 9.98 10.50 -0.33
C VAL A 312 11.37 11.07 -0.06
N ASP A 313 12.22 11.20 -1.08
CA ASP A 313 13.59 11.69 -0.93
C ASP A 313 14.16 12.21 -2.25
N GLY A 314 15.33 12.88 -2.18
CA GLY A 314 16.07 13.33 -3.34
C GLY A 314 15.75 14.75 -3.79
N ASP A 315 16.09 15.06 -5.04
CA ASP A 315 15.94 16.39 -5.63
C ASP A 315 14.75 16.43 -6.59
N PHE A 316 13.72 17.18 -6.20
CA PHE A 316 12.48 17.30 -6.97
C PHE A 316 12.56 18.45 -7.98
N MET A 317 13.41 18.27 -9.01
CA MET A 317 13.79 19.28 -10.01
C MET A 317 12.60 20.02 -10.63
N SER A 318 11.48 19.36 -10.86
CA SER A 318 10.30 19.91 -11.55
C SER A 318 9.42 20.77 -10.65
N ARG A 319 9.64 20.76 -9.34
CA ARG A 319 8.76 21.41 -8.35
C ARG A 319 9.54 22.32 -7.41
N LYS A 320 9.04 23.56 -7.23
CA LYS A 320 9.51 24.49 -6.20
C LYS A 320 8.77 24.22 -4.89
N HIS A 321 9.41 24.47 -3.76
CA HIS A 321 8.80 24.43 -2.43
C HIS A 321 8.23 23.06 -2.01
N VAL A 322 8.72 21.97 -2.62
CA VAL A 322 8.36 20.60 -2.23
C VAL A 322 9.51 20.01 -1.44
N THR A 323 9.19 19.38 -0.32
CA THR A 323 10.13 18.70 0.57
C THR A 323 9.65 17.27 0.89
N ARG A 324 10.50 16.51 1.56
CA ARG A 324 10.18 15.14 2.03
C ARG A 324 8.87 15.11 2.83
N GLY A 325 8.05 14.11 2.59
CA GLY A 325 6.78 13.91 3.26
C GLY A 325 5.63 14.79 2.76
N MET A 326 5.90 15.70 1.82
CA MET A 326 4.82 16.45 1.17
C MET A 326 4.06 15.59 0.18
N ILE A 327 2.83 16.00 -0.09
CA ILE A 327 1.96 15.39 -1.09
C ILE A 327 1.46 16.50 -2.00
N THR A 328 1.52 16.32 -3.31
CA THR A 328 0.81 17.20 -4.23
C THR A 328 -0.38 16.48 -4.85
N LEU A 329 -1.46 17.22 -5.04
CA LEU A 329 -2.66 16.77 -5.74
C LEU A 329 -2.92 17.68 -6.94
N HIS A 330 -2.91 17.11 -8.12
CA HIS A 330 -3.21 17.76 -9.39
C HIS A 330 -4.53 17.18 -9.91
N PRO A 331 -5.65 17.89 -9.70
CA PRO A 331 -6.96 17.37 -10.08
C PRO A 331 -7.14 17.36 -11.59
N ALA A 332 -7.94 16.43 -12.08
CA ALA A 332 -8.43 16.44 -13.45
C ALA A 332 -9.09 17.79 -13.80
N GLY A 333 -8.95 18.21 -15.06
CA GLY A 333 -9.52 19.46 -15.55
C GLY A 333 -8.61 20.69 -15.46
N ILE A 334 -7.44 20.58 -14.82
CA ILE A 334 -6.43 21.66 -14.81
C ILE A 334 -5.11 21.10 -15.35
N PRO A 335 -4.50 21.73 -16.41
CA PRO A 335 -3.16 21.37 -16.86
C PRO A 335 -2.13 21.59 -15.74
N HIS A 336 -1.15 20.71 -15.66
CA HIS A 336 -0.02 20.86 -14.75
C HIS A 336 1.29 20.40 -15.40
N GLY A 337 2.41 20.64 -14.75
CA GLY A 337 3.73 20.34 -15.28
C GLY A 337 4.84 20.98 -14.47
N PRO A 338 6.05 21.07 -15.00
CA PRO A 338 7.18 21.71 -14.33
C PRO A 338 6.86 23.18 -14.02
N HIS A 339 7.40 23.65 -12.89
CA HIS A 339 7.34 25.08 -12.56
C HIS A 339 8.14 25.92 -13.56
N PRO A 340 7.83 27.22 -13.73
CA PRO A 340 8.55 28.10 -14.63
C PRO A 340 10.06 28.07 -14.45
N GLY A 341 10.80 27.92 -15.56
CA GLY A 341 12.26 27.80 -15.60
C GLY A 341 12.83 26.42 -15.26
N ALA A 342 12.02 25.46 -14.85
CA ALA A 342 12.51 24.11 -14.54
C ALA A 342 12.89 23.34 -15.81
N VAL A 343 12.19 23.55 -16.91
CA VAL A 343 12.51 22.91 -18.20
C VAL A 343 13.88 23.36 -18.69
N GLU A 344 14.13 24.66 -18.75
CA GLU A 344 15.40 25.23 -19.19
C GLU A 344 16.57 24.80 -18.31
N LYS A 345 16.38 24.78 -16.99
CA LYS A 345 17.37 24.32 -16.01
C LYS A 345 17.69 22.84 -16.14
N SER A 346 16.75 22.04 -16.62
CA SER A 346 16.95 20.59 -16.78
C SER A 346 17.81 20.23 -17.97
N ILE A 347 17.93 21.13 -18.98
CA ILE A 347 18.66 20.83 -20.21
C ILE A 347 20.12 20.48 -19.91
N GLY A 348 20.54 19.31 -20.36
CA GLY A 348 21.89 18.77 -20.14
C GLY A 348 22.04 17.93 -18.87
N ALA A 349 21.04 17.89 -17.99
CA ALA A 349 21.03 16.94 -16.88
C ALA A 349 21.06 15.50 -17.39
N LYS A 350 21.77 14.61 -16.68
CA LYS A 350 21.97 13.22 -17.08
C LYS A 350 21.19 12.23 -16.25
N GLU A 351 20.87 12.60 -15.02
CA GLU A 351 20.21 11.73 -14.02
C GLU A 351 19.36 12.55 -13.07
N THR A 352 18.47 11.86 -12.38
CA THR A 352 17.73 12.37 -11.22
C THR A 352 17.95 11.46 -10.02
N LYS A 353 17.89 12.05 -8.83
CA LYS A 353 17.94 11.33 -7.54
C LYS A 353 16.59 11.32 -6.83
N GLU A 354 15.52 11.76 -7.52
CA GLU A 354 14.19 11.78 -6.93
C GLU A 354 13.73 10.38 -6.52
N LEU A 355 13.03 10.32 -5.41
CA LEU A 355 12.31 9.16 -4.94
C LEU A 355 10.90 9.60 -4.55
N ALA A 356 9.89 9.10 -5.27
CA ALA A 356 8.50 9.49 -5.04
C ALA A 356 7.54 8.35 -5.41
N VAL A 357 6.40 8.33 -4.75
CA VAL A 357 5.28 7.44 -5.06
C VAL A 357 4.17 8.27 -5.68
N MET A 358 3.71 7.91 -6.88
CA MET A 358 2.60 8.55 -7.56
C MET A 358 1.38 7.62 -7.57
N VAL A 359 0.21 8.19 -7.42
CA VAL A 359 -1.07 7.49 -7.54
C VAL A 359 -1.98 8.29 -8.47
N ASP A 360 -2.36 7.70 -9.59
CA ASP A 360 -3.35 8.26 -10.52
C ASP A 360 -4.68 7.55 -10.32
N THR A 361 -5.68 8.27 -9.80
CA THR A 361 -7.01 7.71 -9.54
C THR A 361 -7.96 8.06 -10.67
N PHE A 362 -8.75 7.08 -11.14
CA PHE A 362 -9.69 7.26 -12.27
C PHE A 362 -11.03 7.86 -11.85
N ARG A 363 -11.16 8.26 -10.58
CA ARG A 363 -12.26 9.06 -10.05
C ARG A 363 -11.73 10.17 -9.15
N PRO A 364 -12.41 11.32 -9.12
CA PRO A 364 -11.97 12.47 -8.33
C PRO A 364 -11.82 12.14 -6.86
N LEU A 365 -10.77 12.68 -6.25
CA LEU A 365 -10.49 12.59 -4.83
C LEU A 365 -11.15 13.73 -4.06
N LEU A 366 -11.82 13.41 -2.97
CA LEU A 366 -12.38 14.36 -2.02
C LEU A 366 -11.41 14.54 -0.85
N LEU A 367 -11.22 15.80 -0.42
CA LEU A 367 -10.43 16.10 0.76
C LEU A 367 -11.21 15.79 2.02
N THR A 368 -10.51 15.28 3.02
CA THR A 368 -11.04 15.23 4.38
C THR A 368 -10.78 16.55 5.11
N GLN A 369 -11.44 16.76 6.24
CA GLN A 369 -11.16 17.91 7.09
C GLN A 369 -9.68 17.95 7.51
N TYR A 370 -9.10 16.80 7.82
CA TYR A 370 -7.68 16.72 8.20
C TYR A 370 -6.73 17.13 7.07
N ALA A 371 -7.07 16.86 5.81
CA ALA A 371 -6.27 17.32 4.67
C ALA A 371 -6.23 18.85 4.58
N ILE A 372 -7.35 19.54 4.86
CA ILE A 372 -7.41 21.00 4.90
C ILE A 372 -6.51 21.56 6.00
N ASP A 373 -6.47 20.91 7.16
CA ASP A 373 -5.67 21.36 8.32
C ASP A 373 -4.14 21.29 8.03
N ILE A 374 -3.71 20.42 7.12
CA ILE A 374 -2.30 20.27 6.73
C ILE A 374 -1.98 20.85 5.33
N GLU A 375 -2.93 21.54 4.69
CA GLU A 375 -2.74 22.11 3.35
C GLU A 375 -1.78 23.32 3.38
N ASN A 376 -0.86 23.35 2.41
CA ASN A 376 -0.05 24.52 2.11
C ASN A 376 -0.82 25.45 1.15
N GLN A 377 -1.41 26.51 1.67
CA GLN A 377 -2.28 27.41 0.90
C GLN A 377 -1.52 28.21 -0.19
N GLY A 378 -0.20 28.36 -0.08
CA GLY A 378 0.62 29.08 -1.06
C GLY A 378 0.92 28.27 -2.33
N TYR A 379 0.75 26.97 -2.32
CA TYR A 379 1.20 26.09 -3.41
C TYR A 379 0.58 26.43 -4.76
N VAL A 380 -0.70 26.79 -4.81
CA VAL A 380 -1.42 27.12 -6.06
C VAL A 380 -0.79 28.30 -6.82
N MET A 381 -0.13 29.20 -6.12
CA MET A 381 0.51 30.39 -6.73
C MET A 381 1.93 30.11 -7.25
N SER A 382 2.50 28.94 -6.98
CA SER A 382 3.89 28.62 -7.32
C SER A 382 4.19 28.52 -8.83
N TRP A 383 3.15 28.46 -9.67
CA TRP A 383 3.28 28.55 -11.13
C TRP A 383 3.22 30.01 -11.63
N ALA A 384 2.76 30.96 -10.82
CA ALA A 384 2.70 32.37 -11.18
C ALA A 384 3.98 33.14 -10.78
N GLU A 385 4.86 32.53 -10.02
CA GLU A 385 6.16 33.06 -9.56
C GLU A 385 7.30 32.57 -10.49
#